data_dc0c212e1e0adcc9bea02e946b691f69
#
_entry.id   dc0c212e1e0adcc9bea02e946b691f69
#
_cell.length_a   1.000
_cell.length_b   1.000
_cell.length_c   1.000
_cell.angle_alpha   90.00
_cell.angle_beta   90.00
_cell.angle_gamma   90.00
#
_symmetry.space_group_name_H-M   'P 1'
#
loop_
_entity.id
_entity.type
_entity.pdbx_description
1 polymer ?
#
loop_
_entity_poly.entity_id
_entity_poly.type
_entity_poly.pdbx_seq_one_letter_code
_entity_poly.pdbx_strand_id
1 'polypeptide(L)'
;MDLNSIIALQKSRMRLHSDGSSFQNNGVFDNFERNPSYREVEYRNSTIGVHVIDDGIRSNIAYRKVIAQPPIQLQTGDYISIANNDAWLCVNEDDLLYNKTTFALCNKAIKWINKSGVLIERPSVISAKTLYTTGI
;
A
#
# COMPACT_ATOMS: atom_id res chain seq x y z
N MET A 1 5.10 19.33 11.93
CA MET A 1 6.37 18.85 11.36
C MET A 1 6.08 18.15 10.06
N ASP A 2 6.76 18.54 9.02
CA ASP A 2 6.55 17.90 7.73
C ASP A 2 7.26 16.54 7.67
N LEU A 3 7.02 15.80 6.60
CA LEU A 3 7.55 14.46 6.46
C LEU A 3 9.06 14.45 6.35
N ASN A 4 9.64 15.44 5.69
CA ASN A 4 11.08 15.55 5.58
C ASN A 4 11.71 15.83 6.95
N SER A 5 11.06 16.65 7.76
CA SER A 5 11.51 16.91 9.11
C SER A 5 11.42 15.66 9.98
N ILE A 6 10.38 14.86 9.80
CA ILE A 6 10.24 13.58 10.51
C ILE A 6 11.36 12.63 10.11
N ILE A 7 11.65 12.51 8.84
CA ILE A 7 12.73 11.67 8.33
C ILE A 7 14.08 12.17 8.86
N ALA A 8 14.30 13.47 8.80
CA ALA A 8 15.53 14.06 9.32
C ALA A 8 15.66 13.83 10.82
N LEU A 9 14.57 13.92 11.55
CA LEU A 9 14.56 13.67 12.97
C LEU A 9 14.88 12.21 13.29
N GLN A 10 14.33 11.28 12.53
CA GLN A 10 14.66 9.87 12.66
C GLN A 10 16.14 9.62 12.39
N LYS A 11 16.67 10.23 11.35
CA LYS A 11 18.10 10.14 11.04
C LYS A 11 18.96 10.75 12.15
N SER A 12 18.52 11.87 12.69
CA SER A 12 19.20 12.49 13.82
C SER A 12 19.22 11.58 15.03
N ARG A 13 18.10 10.94 15.32
CA ARG A 13 18.03 9.97 16.40
C ARG A 13 18.99 8.82 16.20
N MET A 14 19.09 8.31 14.99
CA MET A 14 20.05 7.27 14.67
C MET A 14 21.46 7.69 14.97
N ARG A 15 21.82 8.91 14.56
CA ARG A 15 23.19 9.42 14.79
C ARG A 15 23.46 9.72 16.24
N LEU A 16 22.47 10.31 16.91
CA LEU A 16 22.65 10.77 18.28
C LEU A 16 22.56 9.64 19.29
N HIS A 17 21.69 8.70 19.04
CA HIS A 17 21.37 7.67 20.00
C HIS A 17 21.85 6.31 19.61
N SER A 18 22.21 6.14 18.37
CA SER A 18 22.56 4.83 17.81
C SER A 18 21.46 3.82 18.11
N ASP A 19 20.21 4.27 18.10
CA ASP A 19 19.14 3.37 18.44
C ASP A 19 18.84 2.42 17.29
N GLY A 20 18.56 1.17 17.65
CA GLY A 20 18.41 0.09 16.68
C GLY A 20 17.20 0.25 15.81
N SER A 21 16.12 0.82 16.30
CA SER A 21 14.93 1.00 15.51
C SER A 21 15.16 1.95 14.34
N SER A 22 15.90 3.01 14.58
CA SER A 22 16.26 3.95 13.53
C SER A 22 17.21 3.34 12.52
N PHE A 23 18.14 2.52 12.97
CA PHE A 23 19.03 1.79 12.07
C PHE A 23 18.25 0.82 11.20
N GLN A 24 17.28 0.14 11.77
CA GLN A 24 16.44 -0.76 11.00
C GLN A 24 15.67 -0.01 9.91
N ASN A 25 15.11 1.15 10.23
CA ASN A 25 14.44 1.98 9.25
C ASN A 25 15.41 2.39 8.15
N ASN A 26 16.59 2.79 8.53
CA ASN A 26 17.60 3.18 7.58
C ASN A 26 18.02 2.00 6.69
N GLY A 27 18.12 0.82 7.27
CA GLY A 27 18.43 -0.39 6.50
C GLY A 27 17.35 -0.76 5.49
N VAL A 28 16.09 -0.51 5.82
CA VAL A 28 14.98 -0.74 4.89
C VAL A 28 15.05 0.22 3.71
N PHE A 29 15.41 1.48 3.94
CA PHE A 29 15.39 2.51 2.90
C PHE A 29 16.75 2.71 2.22
N ASP A 30 17.83 2.22 2.82
CA ASP A 30 19.12 2.18 2.18
C ASP A 30 19.08 1.18 1.03
N ASN A 31 19.63 1.57 -0.11
CA ASN A 31 19.64 0.73 -1.30
C ASN A 31 18.23 0.25 -1.69
N PHE A 32 17.24 1.08 -1.43
CA PHE A 32 15.85 0.76 -1.68
C PHE A 32 15.63 0.29 -3.12
N GLU A 33 16.24 0.99 -4.07
CA GLU A 33 16.07 0.70 -5.49
C GLU A 33 16.82 -0.54 -5.94
N ARG A 34 17.76 -1.02 -5.15
CA ARG A 34 18.57 -2.21 -5.50
C ARG A 34 17.94 -3.50 -5.02
N ASN A 35 16.89 -3.42 -4.22
CA ASN A 35 16.22 -4.60 -3.72
C ASN A 35 15.47 -5.28 -4.86
N PRO A 36 15.54 -6.63 -4.97
CA PRO A 36 14.80 -7.34 -6.01
C PRO A 36 13.30 -7.14 -5.99
N SER A 37 12.75 -6.74 -4.86
CA SER A 37 11.32 -6.46 -4.73
C SER A 37 10.93 -5.06 -5.20
N TYR A 38 11.91 -4.24 -5.59
CA TYR A 38 11.64 -2.88 -6.03
C TYR A 38 10.86 -2.87 -7.33
N ARG A 39 9.83 -2.02 -7.36
CA ARG A 39 9.02 -1.76 -8.55
C ARG A 39 8.68 -0.28 -8.60
N GLU A 40 8.54 0.24 -9.78
CA GLU A 40 7.94 1.55 -10.00
C GLU A 40 6.47 1.34 -10.33
N VAL A 41 5.61 2.01 -9.61
CA VAL A 41 4.16 1.88 -9.75
C VAL A 41 3.54 3.25 -9.96
N GLU A 42 2.38 3.27 -10.60
CA GLU A 42 1.63 4.50 -10.77
C GLU A 42 0.77 4.77 -9.54
N TYR A 43 0.84 5.98 -9.05
CA TYR A 43 0.09 6.44 -7.90
C TYR A 43 -0.26 7.91 -8.09
N ARG A 44 -1.57 8.22 -8.13
CA ARG A 44 -2.08 9.60 -8.29
C ARG A 44 -1.41 10.36 -9.42
N ASN A 45 -1.40 9.77 -10.63
CA ASN A 45 -0.82 10.36 -11.83
C ASN A 45 0.70 10.60 -11.75
N SER A 46 1.36 9.93 -10.84
CA SER A 46 2.83 9.98 -10.76
C SER A 46 3.37 8.57 -10.58
N THR A 47 4.67 8.43 -10.79
CA THR A 47 5.37 7.17 -10.60
C THR A 47 6.13 7.22 -9.30
N ILE A 48 5.94 6.22 -8.46
CA ILE A 48 6.64 6.10 -7.19
C ILE A 48 7.37 4.77 -7.11
N GLY A 49 8.43 4.74 -6.30
CA GLY A 49 9.18 3.51 -6.04
C GLY A 49 8.66 2.81 -4.81
N VAL A 50 8.41 1.52 -4.94
CA VAL A 50 7.90 0.69 -3.85
C VAL A 50 8.58 -0.67 -3.87
N HIS A 51 8.56 -1.36 -2.73
CA HIS A 51 8.80 -2.79 -2.69
C HIS A 51 7.46 -3.50 -2.75
N VAL A 52 7.34 -4.47 -3.64
CA VAL A 52 6.13 -5.27 -3.79
C VAL A 52 6.47 -6.72 -3.48
N ILE A 53 5.76 -7.28 -2.52
CA ILE A 53 5.99 -8.63 -2.02
C ILE A 53 4.68 -9.40 -2.14
N ASP A 54 4.75 -10.59 -2.72
CA ASP A 54 3.58 -11.45 -2.83
C ASP A 54 3.06 -11.81 -1.44
N ASP A 55 1.76 -11.70 -1.26
CA ASP A 55 1.08 -12.02 0.01
C ASP A 55 0.01 -13.11 -0.18
N GLY A 56 0.04 -13.78 -1.31
CA GLY A 56 -0.82 -14.93 -1.55
C GLY A 56 -2.19 -14.58 -2.11
N ILE A 57 -3.00 -15.59 -2.21
CA ILE A 57 -4.36 -15.50 -2.73
C ILE A 57 -5.31 -16.02 -1.67
N ARG A 58 -6.31 -15.22 -1.33
CA ARG A 58 -7.36 -15.60 -0.38
C ARG A 58 -8.71 -15.28 -0.99
N SER A 59 -9.64 -16.23 -0.96
CA SER A 59 -10.98 -16.06 -1.53
C SER A 59 -10.95 -15.60 -3.00
N ASN A 60 -10.02 -16.16 -3.77
CA ASN A 60 -9.78 -15.82 -5.18
C ASN A 60 -9.32 -14.38 -5.42
N ILE A 61 -8.82 -13.72 -4.39
CA ILE A 61 -8.28 -12.38 -4.50
C ILE A 61 -6.79 -12.42 -4.22
N ALA A 62 -6.00 -11.85 -5.13
CA ALA A 62 -4.56 -11.74 -4.95
C ALA A 62 -4.25 -10.57 -4.04
N TYR A 63 -3.33 -10.77 -3.12
CA TYR A 63 -2.85 -9.76 -2.19
C TYR A 63 -1.35 -9.56 -2.33
N ARG A 64 -0.92 -8.34 -2.11
CA ARG A 64 0.51 -8.01 -2.08
C ARG A 64 0.79 -7.03 -0.95
N LYS A 65 1.95 -7.18 -0.35
CA LYS A 65 2.46 -6.19 0.59
C LYS A 65 3.26 -5.16 -0.18
N VAL A 66 3.05 -3.90 0.15
CA VAL A 66 3.70 -2.79 -0.52
C VAL A 66 4.33 -1.88 0.52
N ILE A 67 5.61 -1.60 0.33
CA ILE A 67 6.35 -0.67 1.18
C ILE A 67 6.76 0.50 0.29
N ALA A 68 6.26 1.68 0.61
CA ALA A 68 6.58 2.87 -0.16
C ALA A 68 7.85 3.52 0.36
N GLN A 69 8.61 4.08 -0.57
CA GLN A 69 9.79 4.85 -0.22
C GLN A 69 9.36 6.20 0.34
N PRO A 70 9.89 6.62 1.50
CA PRO A 70 9.59 7.95 2.03
C PRO A 70 9.91 9.05 1.02
N PRO A 71 9.17 10.17 1.03
CA PRO A 71 8.15 10.53 2.02
C PRO A 71 6.74 10.02 1.72
N ILE A 72 6.59 9.13 0.77
CA ILE A 72 5.28 8.63 0.36
C ILE A 72 4.71 7.72 1.46
N GLN A 73 3.48 7.98 1.88
CA GLN A 73 2.73 7.09 2.77
C GLN A 73 1.44 6.67 2.08
N LEU A 74 1.31 5.39 1.86
CA LEU A 74 0.10 4.82 1.30
C LEU A 74 -0.90 4.55 2.43
N GLN A 75 -2.16 4.76 2.15
CA GLN A 75 -3.23 4.62 3.14
C GLN A 75 -4.34 3.74 2.60
N THR A 76 -5.12 3.18 3.51
CA THR A 76 -6.31 2.41 3.14
C THR A 76 -7.21 3.25 2.24
N GLY A 77 -7.60 2.67 1.13
CA GLY A 77 -8.38 3.35 0.11
C GLY A 77 -7.57 3.89 -1.06
N ASP A 78 -6.25 3.89 -0.95
CA ASP A 78 -5.40 4.30 -2.06
C ASP A 78 -5.36 3.23 -3.15
N TYR A 79 -5.17 3.68 -4.38
CA TYR A 79 -5.01 2.80 -5.54
C TYR A 79 -3.61 2.94 -6.11
N ILE A 80 -3.05 1.83 -6.55
CA ILE A 80 -1.83 1.83 -7.36
C ILE A 80 -2.04 0.94 -8.57
N SER A 81 -1.25 1.18 -9.62
CA SER A 81 -1.16 0.29 -10.76
C SER A 81 0.26 -0.24 -10.83
N ILE A 82 0.40 -1.56 -10.80
CA ILE A 82 1.71 -2.20 -10.84
C ILE A 82 2.11 -2.52 -12.28
N ALA A 83 1.18 -3.01 -13.09
CA ALA A 83 1.45 -3.35 -14.47
C ALA A 83 0.17 -3.36 -15.29
N ASN A 84 0.26 -2.91 -16.55
CA ASN A 84 -0.78 -3.09 -17.56
C ASN A 84 -2.18 -2.60 -17.16
N ASN A 85 -2.24 -1.42 -16.55
CA ASN A 85 -3.51 -0.80 -16.16
C ASN A 85 -4.31 -1.62 -15.14
N ASP A 86 -3.64 -2.46 -14.37
CA ASP A 86 -4.29 -3.11 -13.24
C ASP A 86 -4.61 -2.07 -12.16
N ALA A 87 -5.51 -2.41 -11.27
CA ALA A 87 -5.83 -1.56 -10.12
C ALA A 87 -5.68 -2.40 -8.86
N TRP A 88 -4.85 -1.93 -7.97
CA TRP A 88 -4.64 -2.50 -6.64
C TRP A 88 -5.13 -1.52 -5.61
N LEU A 89 -5.95 -1.98 -4.71
CA LEU A 89 -6.57 -1.16 -3.66
C LEU A 89 -5.92 -1.47 -2.32
N CYS A 90 -5.49 -0.45 -1.62
CA CYS A 90 -4.98 -0.61 -0.26
C CYS A 90 -6.13 -0.96 0.67
N VAL A 91 -6.06 -2.13 1.27
CA VAL A 91 -7.12 -2.64 2.15
C VAL A 91 -6.71 -2.65 3.60
N ASN A 92 -5.43 -2.51 3.89
CA ASN A 92 -4.95 -2.49 5.27
C ASN A 92 -3.60 -1.80 5.37
N GLU A 93 -3.40 -1.10 6.48
CA GLU A 93 -2.12 -0.49 6.84
C GLU A 93 -1.55 -1.26 8.02
N ASP A 94 -0.24 -1.54 7.96
CA ASP A 94 0.44 -2.18 9.07
C ASP A 94 1.16 -1.11 9.88
N ASP A 95 0.59 -0.74 11.01
CA ASP A 95 1.14 0.31 11.87
C ASP A 95 2.42 -0.09 12.58
N LEU A 96 2.75 -1.36 12.58
CA LEU A 96 3.90 -1.88 13.29
C LEU A 96 5.17 -1.91 12.44
N LEU A 97 5.02 -1.80 11.12
CA LEU A 97 6.14 -1.94 10.20
C LEU A 97 6.13 -0.80 9.17
N TYR A 98 7.27 -0.27 8.94
CA TYR A 98 7.67 0.83 8.07
C TYR A 98 6.80 1.02 6.81
N ASN A 99 5.77 1.84 6.86
CA ASN A 99 4.94 2.12 5.68
C ASN A 99 4.48 0.87 4.93
N LYS A 100 4.35 -0.24 5.63
CA LYS A 100 3.92 -1.49 5.02
C LYS A 100 2.41 -1.51 4.93
N THR A 101 1.92 -1.76 3.74
CA THR A 101 0.49 -1.81 3.47
C THR A 101 0.14 -3.08 2.72
N THR A 102 -1.12 -3.48 2.79
CA THR A 102 -1.62 -4.62 2.05
C THR A 102 -2.53 -4.11 0.94
N PHE A 103 -2.24 -4.53 -0.28
CA PHE A 103 -3.05 -4.21 -1.45
C PHE A 103 -3.71 -5.46 -1.99
N ALA A 104 -4.94 -5.33 -2.42
CA ALA A 104 -5.69 -6.39 -3.07
C ALA A 104 -5.94 -6.01 -4.53
N LEU A 105 -5.82 -6.99 -5.42
CA LEU A 105 -6.13 -6.77 -6.83
C LEU A 105 -7.62 -6.59 -7.00
N CYS A 106 -8.01 -5.48 -7.60
CA CYS A 106 -9.41 -5.20 -7.88
C CYS A 106 -9.94 -6.15 -8.93
N ASN A 107 -11.09 -6.73 -8.67
CA ASN A 107 -11.70 -7.74 -9.54
C ASN A 107 -13.02 -7.29 -10.16
N LYS A 108 -13.57 -6.18 -9.70
CA LYS A 108 -14.84 -5.64 -10.19
C LYS A 108 -14.76 -4.12 -10.23
N ALA A 109 -15.69 -3.52 -10.95
CA ALA A 109 -15.91 -2.08 -10.92
C ALA A 109 -17.31 -1.82 -10.37
N ILE A 110 -17.38 -0.93 -9.39
CA ILE A 110 -18.66 -0.48 -8.85
C ILE A 110 -19.02 0.83 -9.54
N LYS A 111 -20.26 0.92 -9.99
CA LYS A 111 -20.78 2.10 -10.68
C LYS A 111 -21.99 2.62 -9.93
N TRP A 112 -22.05 3.93 -9.78
CA TRP A 112 -23.23 4.57 -9.21
C TRP A 112 -23.36 5.99 -9.73
N ILE A 113 -24.53 6.56 -9.53
CA ILE A 113 -24.79 7.94 -9.91
C ILE A 113 -24.81 8.78 -8.63
N ASN A 114 -23.99 9.82 -8.61
CA ASN A 114 -23.93 10.70 -7.44
C ASN A 114 -25.11 11.69 -7.41
N LYS A 115 -25.14 12.52 -6.38
CA LYS A 115 -26.22 13.51 -6.22
C LYS A 115 -26.32 14.50 -7.37
N SER A 116 -25.22 14.74 -8.06
CA SER A 116 -25.18 15.65 -9.21
C SER A 116 -25.55 14.98 -10.52
N GLY A 117 -25.92 13.70 -10.50
CA GLY A 117 -26.29 12.95 -11.69
C GLY A 117 -25.10 12.44 -12.51
N VAL A 118 -23.91 12.50 -11.96
CA VAL A 118 -22.69 12.03 -12.65
C VAL A 118 -22.47 10.56 -12.33
N LEU A 119 -22.21 9.78 -13.37
CA LEU A 119 -21.85 8.38 -13.21
C LEU A 119 -20.44 8.28 -12.63
N ILE A 120 -20.31 7.58 -11.53
CA ILE A 120 -19.04 7.30 -10.89
C ILE A 120 -18.75 5.82 -11.01
N GLU A 121 -17.50 5.51 -11.39
CA GLU A 121 -17.03 4.14 -11.51
C GLU A 121 -15.72 4.02 -10.75
N ARG A 122 -15.62 3.00 -9.90
CA ARG A 122 -14.41 2.75 -9.13
C ARG A 122 -14.06 1.27 -9.16
N PRO A 123 -12.77 0.94 -9.37
CA PRO A 123 -12.31 -0.43 -9.17
C PRO A 123 -12.54 -0.85 -7.73
N SER A 124 -12.91 -2.10 -7.53
CA SER A 124 -13.28 -2.59 -6.21
C SER A 124 -12.86 -4.03 -6.03
N VAL A 125 -12.73 -4.42 -4.77
CA VAL A 125 -12.44 -5.79 -4.39
C VAL A 125 -13.71 -6.38 -3.80
N ILE A 126 -14.25 -7.37 -4.48
CA ILE A 126 -15.48 -8.03 -4.04
C ILE A 126 -15.18 -9.51 -3.84
N SER A 127 -15.42 -9.99 -2.63
CA SER A 127 -15.28 -11.40 -2.31
C SER A 127 -16.62 -12.00 -1.96
N ALA A 128 -16.83 -13.24 -2.40
CA ALA A 128 -17.98 -14.00 -1.97
C ALA A 128 -17.75 -14.48 -0.54
N LYS A 129 -18.75 -14.27 0.31
CA LYS A 129 -18.71 -14.75 1.69
C LYS A 129 -19.92 -15.61 1.91
N THR A 130 -19.66 -16.85 2.29
CA THR A 130 -20.73 -17.77 2.64
C THR A 130 -21.03 -17.63 4.12
N LEU A 131 -22.28 -17.35 4.42
CA LEU A 131 -22.76 -17.34 5.79
C LEU A 131 -23.50 -18.65 6.05
N TYR A 132 -23.03 -19.38 7.04
CA TYR A 132 -23.72 -20.57 7.50
C TYR A 132 -24.66 -20.15 8.60
N THR A 133 -25.96 -20.29 8.35
CA THR A 133 -26.95 -20.09 9.38
C THR A 133 -27.30 -21.44 9.94
N THR A 134 -27.15 -21.57 11.25
CA THR A 134 -27.60 -22.77 11.96
C THR A 134 -28.87 -22.46 12.72
N GLY A 135 -29.63 -23.43 13.04
CA GLY A 135 -30.86 -23.24 13.78
C GLY A 135 -32.02 -22.80 12.93
N ILE A 136 -31.92 -23.05 11.73
CA ILE A 136 -33.00 -22.81 10.79
C ILE A 136 -34.15 -23.77 11.09
#